data_4254fcf3e73f9d93b48ec2f6dbac7e8b
#
_entry.id   4254fcf3e73f9d93b48ec2f6dbac7e8b
#
_cell.length_a   1.000
_cell.length_b   1.000
_cell.length_c   1.000
_cell.angle_alpha   90.00
_cell.angle_beta   90.00
_cell.angle_gamma   90.00
#
_symmetry.space_group_name_H-M   'P 1'
#
loop_
_entity.id
_entity.type
_entity.pdbx_description
1 polymer ?
#
loop_
_entity_poly.entity_id
_entity_poly.type
_entity_poly.pdbx_seq_one_letter_code
_entity_poly.pdbx_strand_id
1 'polypeptide(L)'
;RASLIVGGEARFKMIQALKEGLPYEEMALTENPDNYVKAKEDLYVAEELDALGMMAVGYYAIIESAMRYKNQYSLKEHENFLGNFYERFSQIASKNPHAWNQKIYTAEEIKTPSNKNQRIAYPYNKLHNTSWNVNQASALILTSDEIADKLKIPFNKRVYPLVSSETNHMIGVIQRPDLTSPVGLKLATKYLIETAEKHNIKPTFYELYSCFPVAVQLFSEALNIPENIDKTITGGMPFAGGPLNNYMLHATAQMLMRIRENNSEVGLITGVSGMMTKQALAIWGKNPAMDFESKDVTKEAEKLELPVPMSKLSSGEGKVIGCTALYEKNMPSKAVFYAEDSQGHRLVLTSTMSEIIKQVEAEECVGLKINFSNNRFVSLG
;
A
#
# COMPACT_ATOMS: atom_id res chain seq x y z
N ARG A 1 -20.76 3.51 26.71
CA ARG A 1 -20.10 2.19 26.59
C ARG A 1 -18.61 2.38 26.33
N ALA A 2 -17.81 1.40 26.73
CA ALA A 2 -16.40 1.31 26.37
C ALA A 2 -16.17 0.01 25.60
N SER A 3 -15.31 0.06 24.58
CA SER A 3 -14.94 -1.08 23.75
C SER A 3 -13.42 -1.28 23.77
N LEU A 4 -12.97 -2.51 23.90
CA LEU A 4 -11.59 -2.90 23.71
C LEU A 4 -11.45 -3.45 22.30
N ILE A 5 -10.60 -2.83 21.49
CA ILE A 5 -10.25 -3.26 20.15
C ILE A 5 -8.88 -3.88 20.22
N VAL A 6 -8.76 -5.14 19.85
CA VAL A 6 -7.51 -5.90 19.89
C VAL A 6 -7.28 -6.62 18.58
N GLY A 7 -6.02 -6.79 18.23
CA GLY A 7 -5.63 -7.60 17.10
C GLY A 7 -4.18 -8.03 17.24
N GLY A 8 -3.82 -9.13 16.59
CA GLY A 8 -2.47 -9.65 16.63
C GLY A 8 -2.23 -10.69 15.54
N GLU A 9 -0.97 -10.84 15.19
CA GLU A 9 -0.47 -11.84 14.23
C GLU A 9 0.75 -12.53 14.84
N ALA A 10 0.75 -13.86 14.83
CA ALA A 10 1.85 -14.69 15.31
C ALA A 10 2.47 -15.55 14.18
N ARG A 11 2.48 -15.00 12.97
CA ARG A 11 2.90 -15.72 11.75
C ARG A 11 4.36 -16.18 11.80
N PHE A 12 5.24 -15.41 12.43
CA PHE A 12 6.63 -15.82 12.59
C PHE A 12 6.73 -17.10 13.43
N LYS A 13 6.01 -17.16 14.56
CA LYS A 13 5.96 -18.35 15.43
C LYS A 13 5.38 -19.55 14.69
N MET A 14 4.31 -19.34 13.92
CA MET A 14 3.70 -20.38 13.09
C MET A 14 4.71 -20.99 12.11
N ILE A 15 5.44 -20.14 11.37
CA ILE A 15 6.43 -20.61 10.38
C ILE A 15 7.59 -21.33 11.07
N GLN A 16 8.02 -20.88 12.24
CA GLN A 16 9.04 -21.59 13.02
C GLN A 16 8.56 -22.99 13.45
N ALA A 17 7.35 -23.08 14.03
CA ALA A 17 6.76 -24.36 14.42
C ALA A 17 6.65 -25.33 13.25
N LEU A 18 6.18 -24.86 12.09
CA LEU A 18 6.08 -25.67 10.86
C LEU A 18 7.46 -26.18 10.39
N LYS A 19 8.52 -25.36 10.47
CA LYS A 19 9.89 -25.78 10.10
C LYS A 19 10.49 -26.81 11.05
N GLU A 20 10.09 -26.76 12.32
CA GLU A 20 10.57 -27.65 13.38
C GLU A 20 9.68 -28.90 13.53
N GLY A 21 8.60 -29.01 12.71
CA GLY A 21 7.64 -30.11 12.80
C GLY A 21 6.83 -30.11 14.09
N LEU A 22 6.70 -28.94 14.74
CA LEU A 22 5.94 -28.77 15.97
C LEU A 22 4.46 -28.50 15.67
N PRO A 23 3.53 -28.93 16.54
CA PRO A 23 2.13 -28.61 16.40
C PRO A 23 1.92 -27.09 16.55
N TYR A 24 1.08 -26.53 15.70
CA TYR A 24 0.64 -25.15 15.76
C TYR A 24 -0.89 -25.12 15.78
N GLU A 25 -1.46 -24.56 16.82
CA GLU A 25 -2.90 -24.34 16.90
C GLU A 25 -3.24 -23.02 16.21
N GLU A 26 -3.99 -23.08 15.13
CA GLU A 26 -4.65 -21.91 14.57
C GLU A 26 -5.82 -21.52 15.48
N MET A 27 -5.94 -20.21 15.75
CA MET A 27 -7.09 -19.72 16.49
C MET A 27 -8.36 -19.94 15.63
N ALA A 28 -9.32 -20.67 16.15
CA ALA A 28 -10.57 -20.90 15.47
C ALA A 28 -11.26 -19.55 15.14
N LEU A 29 -11.69 -19.40 13.90
CA LEU A 29 -12.55 -18.28 13.52
C LEU A 29 -13.90 -18.42 14.22
N THR A 30 -14.51 -17.29 14.57
CA THR A 30 -15.91 -17.29 15.07
C THR A 30 -16.80 -17.84 13.97
N GLU A 31 -17.50 -18.94 14.25
CA GLU A 31 -18.31 -19.62 13.25
C GLU A 31 -19.50 -18.79 12.78
N ASN A 32 -20.08 -17.99 13.69
CA ASN A 32 -21.26 -17.16 13.42
C ASN A 32 -21.03 -15.73 13.92
N PRO A 33 -20.39 -14.85 13.13
CA PRO A 33 -20.28 -13.44 13.49
C PRO A 33 -21.65 -12.75 13.40
N ASP A 34 -21.94 -11.81 14.32
CA ASP A 34 -23.18 -11.02 14.29
C ASP A 34 -23.33 -10.22 12.98
N ASN A 35 -22.20 -9.77 12.42
CA ASN A 35 -22.13 -9.09 11.15
C ASN A 35 -20.95 -9.61 10.32
N TYR A 36 -21.23 -9.97 9.08
CA TYR A 36 -20.22 -10.39 8.12
C TYR A 36 -20.26 -9.53 6.86
N VAL A 37 -19.27 -8.65 6.72
CA VAL A 37 -19.14 -7.76 5.56
C VAL A 37 -18.12 -8.34 4.59
N LYS A 38 -18.57 -8.74 3.41
CA LYS A 38 -17.71 -9.21 2.31
C LYS A 38 -17.34 -8.07 1.38
N ALA A 39 -16.22 -8.24 0.69
CA ALA A 39 -15.95 -7.46 -0.53
C ALA A 39 -17.06 -7.72 -1.55
N LYS A 40 -17.50 -6.67 -2.24
CA LYS A 40 -18.63 -6.76 -3.19
C LYS A 40 -18.22 -7.39 -4.52
N GLU A 41 -16.98 -7.19 -4.93
CA GLU A 41 -16.43 -7.59 -6.22
C GLU A 41 -15.03 -8.16 -6.06
N ASP A 42 -14.54 -8.83 -7.11
CA ASP A 42 -13.18 -9.36 -7.15
C ASP A 42 -12.16 -8.22 -7.30
N LEU A 43 -10.95 -8.44 -6.76
CA LEU A 43 -9.84 -7.48 -6.84
C LEU A 43 -9.09 -7.54 -8.18
N TYR A 44 -9.34 -8.56 -8.97
CA TYR A 44 -8.57 -8.90 -10.17
C TYR A 44 -9.50 -9.17 -11.34
N VAL A 45 -9.02 -8.92 -12.56
CA VAL A 45 -9.54 -9.58 -13.75
C VAL A 45 -8.77 -10.89 -13.98
N ALA A 46 -9.35 -11.82 -14.73
CA ALA A 46 -8.76 -13.14 -14.92
C ALA A 46 -7.35 -13.08 -15.53
N GLU A 47 -7.14 -12.19 -16.49
CA GLU A 47 -5.87 -11.99 -17.17
C GLU A 47 -4.77 -11.48 -16.24
N GLU A 48 -5.12 -10.63 -15.26
CA GLU A 48 -4.18 -10.20 -14.21
C GLU A 48 -3.79 -11.36 -13.32
N LEU A 49 -4.77 -12.14 -12.88
CA LEU A 49 -4.56 -13.28 -11.99
C LEU A 49 -3.67 -14.35 -12.65
N ASP A 50 -3.89 -14.62 -13.91
CA ASP A 50 -3.05 -15.57 -14.71
C ASP A 50 -1.61 -15.06 -14.89
N ALA A 51 -1.44 -13.76 -15.07
CA ALA A 51 -0.13 -13.16 -15.29
C ALA A 51 0.67 -12.98 -14.00
N LEU A 52 0.06 -12.47 -12.94
CA LEU A 52 0.71 -12.00 -11.71
C LEU A 52 0.44 -12.89 -10.48
N GLY A 53 -0.59 -13.76 -10.55
CA GLY A 53 -1.04 -14.53 -9.40
C GLY A 53 -1.70 -13.65 -8.32
N MET A 54 -1.87 -14.22 -7.13
CA MET A 54 -2.54 -13.55 -6.00
C MET A 54 -1.63 -12.59 -5.22
N MET A 55 -0.31 -12.62 -5.45
CA MET A 55 0.63 -11.81 -4.67
C MET A 55 0.68 -10.38 -5.17
N ALA A 56 0.39 -9.43 -4.30
CA ALA A 56 0.27 -8.01 -4.63
C ALA A 56 1.52 -7.36 -5.24
N VAL A 57 2.72 -7.93 -5.00
CA VAL A 57 3.99 -7.32 -5.38
C VAL A 57 4.10 -7.00 -6.87
N GLY A 58 3.64 -7.89 -7.76
CA GLY A 58 3.68 -7.67 -9.21
C GLY A 58 2.79 -6.51 -9.66
N TYR A 59 1.60 -6.40 -9.09
CA TYR A 59 0.66 -5.30 -9.36
C TYR A 59 1.25 -3.95 -8.95
N TYR A 60 1.79 -3.87 -7.74
CA TYR A 60 2.43 -2.64 -7.26
C TYR A 60 3.69 -2.29 -8.06
N ALA A 61 4.46 -3.27 -8.51
CA ALA A 61 5.63 -3.04 -9.36
C ALA A 61 5.24 -2.46 -10.73
N ILE A 62 4.11 -2.88 -11.29
CA ILE A 62 3.56 -2.29 -12.52
C ILE A 62 3.12 -0.83 -12.28
N ILE A 63 2.40 -0.55 -11.18
CA ILE A 63 2.05 0.82 -10.81
C ILE A 63 3.31 1.67 -10.59
N GLU A 64 4.35 1.10 -9.97
CA GLU A 64 5.64 1.77 -9.74
C GLU A 64 6.34 2.14 -11.06
N SER A 65 6.30 1.26 -12.07
CA SER A 65 6.87 1.56 -13.40
C SER A 65 6.13 2.70 -14.10
N ALA A 66 4.79 2.72 -13.99
CA ALA A 66 3.98 3.82 -14.50
C ALA A 66 4.28 5.14 -13.77
N MET A 67 4.45 5.10 -12.44
CA MET A 67 4.82 6.27 -11.63
C MET A 67 6.21 6.79 -11.98
N ARG A 68 7.21 5.91 -12.15
CA ARG A 68 8.55 6.27 -12.63
C ARG A 68 8.47 7.01 -13.96
N TYR A 69 7.73 6.46 -14.94
CA TYR A 69 7.56 7.07 -16.26
C TYR A 69 6.87 8.43 -16.19
N LYS A 70 5.82 8.57 -15.38
CA LYS A 70 5.12 9.84 -15.11
C LYS A 70 6.10 10.90 -14.56
N ASN A 71 6.95 10.51 -13.63
CA ASN A 71 7.92 11.40 -12.97
C ASN A 71 9.19 11.63 -13.82
N GLN A 72 9.28 11.02 -15.00
CA GLN A 72 10.41 11.14 -15.93
C GLN A 72 11.77 10.72 -15.31
N TYR A 73 11.76 9.80 -14.34
CA TYR A 73 12.98 9.24 -13.80
C TYR A 73 13.55 8.18 -14.74
N SER A 74 14.86 8.24 -15.00
CA SER A 74 15.58 7.08 -15.53
C SER A 74 15.50 5.90 -14.56
N LEU A 75 15.72 4.68 -15.02
CA LEU A 75 15.75 3.49 -14.17
C LEU A 75 16.70 3.65 -12.98
N LYS A 76 17.88 4.23 -13.23
CA LYS A 76 18.92 4.45 -12.22
C LYS A 76 18.53 5.50 -11.17
N GLU A 77 17.95 6.61 -11.60
CA GLU A 77 17.46 7.66 -10.69
C GLU A 77 16.35 7.11 -9.82
N HIS A 78 15.46 6.30 -10.40
CA HIS A 78 14.37 5.68 -9.66
C HIS A 78 14.84 4.66 -8.63
N GLU A 79 15.80 3.79 -8.98
CA GLU A 79 16.42 2.87 -8.02
C GLU A 79 17.09 3.63 -6.85
N ASN A 80 17.78 4.73 -7.14
CA ASN A 80 18.39 5.57 -6.10
C ASN A 80 17.31 6.23 -5.23
N PHE A 81 16.23 6.73 -5.85
CA PHE A 81 15.09 7.28 -5.12
C PHE A 81 14.50 6.24 -4.16
N LEU A 82 14.19 5.04 -4.61
CA LEU A 82 13.64 3.96 -3.78
C LEU A 82 14.58 3.58 -2.63
N GLY A 83 15.88 3.49 -2.90
CA GLY A 83 16.89 3.20 -1.89
C GLY A 83 16.92 4.26 -0.79
N ASN A 84 17.06 5.54 -1.15
CA ASN A 84 17.10 6.67 -0.22
C ASN A 84 15.80 6.80 0.58
N PHE A 85 14.66 6.62 -0.11
CA PHE A 85 13.34 6.70 0.48
C PHE A 85 13.17 5.69 1.63
N TYR A 86 13.56 4.43 1.41
CA TYR A 86 13.42 3.37 2.41
C TYR A 86 14.58 3.33 3.43
N GLU A 87 15.75 3.88 3.12
CA GLU A 87 16.79 4.14 4.13
C GLU A 87 16.22 5.00 5.26
N ARG A 88 15.47 6.08 4.92
CA ARG A 88 14.82 6.93 5.91
C ARG A 88 13.80 6.17 6.76
N PHE A 89 13.03 5.26 6.17
CA PHE A 89 12.10 4.39 6.89
C PHE A 89 12.84 3.49 7.89
N SER A 90 13.96 2.88 7.49
CA SER A 90 14.77 2.02 8.38
C SER A 90 15.37 2.81 9.55
N GLN A 91 15.80 4.06 9.31
CA GLN A 91 16.30 4.96 10.36
C GLN A 91 15.21 5.30 11.38
N ILE A 92 13.95 5.46 10.95
CA ILE A 92 12.82 5.69 11.86
C ILE A 92 12.49 4.41 12.62
N ALA A 93 12.42 3.26 11.94
CA ALA A 93 12.18 1.96 12.57
C ALA A 93 13.22 1.65 13.65
N SER A 94 14.49 2.01 13.44
CA SER A 94 15.56 1.75 14.41
C SER A 94 15.36 2.44 15.76
N LYS A 95 14.58 3.51 15.79
CA LYS A 95 14.24 4.28 17.01
C LYS A 95 12.90 3.86 17.61
N ASN A 96 12.12 3.05 16.92
CA ASN A 96 10.83 2.56 17.39
C ASN A 96 11.02 1.26 18.19
N PRO A 97 10.79 1.24 19.51
CA PRO A 97 10.96 0.04 20.33
C PRO A 97 9.99 -1.09 19.98
N HIS A 98 8.92 -0.79 19.25
CA HIS A 98 7.91 -1.75 18.81
C HIS A 98 8.15 -2.26 17.38
N ALA A 99 9.17 -1.73 16.67
CA ALA A 99 9.52 -2.21 15.36
C ALA A 99 10.06 -3.64 15.37
N TRP A 100 9.62 -4.45 14.42
CA TRP A 100 10.08 -5.83 14.28
C TRP A 100 11.54 -5.94 13.90
N ASN A 101 12.02 -5.02 13.05
CA ASN A 101 13.41 -4.94 12.60
C ASN A 101 13.93 -3.52 12.83
N GLN A 102 14.86 -3.40 13.79
CA GLN A 102 15.47 -2.12 14.18
C GLN A 102 16.84 -1.90 13.52
N LYS A 103 17.24 -2.73 12.56
CA LYS A 103 18.47 -2.53 11.81
C LYS A 103 18.32 -1.34 10.87
N ILE A 104 19.31 -0.44 10.88
CA ILE A 104 19.45 0.59 9.85
C ILE A 104 20.05 -0.06 8.61
N TYR A 105 19.41 0.19 7.46
CA TYR A 105 19.88 -0.21 6.14
C TYR A 105 20.26 1.02 5.34
N THR A 106 21.38 0.94 4.61
CA THR A 106 21.77 1.99 3.65
C THR A 106 20.93 1.91 2.39
N ALA A 107 20.84 3.01 1.66
CA ALA A 107 20.18 3.05 0.35
C ALA A 107 20.74 1.97 -0.61
N GLU A 108 22.06 1.74 -0.56
CA GLU A 108 22.72 0.70 -1.37
C GLU A 108 22.29 -0.72 -0.98
N GLU A 109 22.19 -1.03 0.33
CA GLU A 109 21.69 -2.34 0.79
C GLU A 109 20.22 -2.58 0.37
N ILE A 110 19.40 -1.53 0.32
CA ILE A 110 17.98 -1.63 -0.02
C ILE A 110 17.79 -1.83 -1.52
N LYS A 111 18.42 -1.01 -2.36
CA LYS A 111 18.22 -1.06 -3.82
C LYS A 111 18.94 -2.24 -4.48
N THR A 112 20.05 -2.74 -3.89
CA THR A 112 20.86 -3.80 -4.50
C THR A 112 20.37 -5.19 -4.10
N PRO A 113 20.00 -6.05 -5.07
CA PRO A 113 19.64 -7.44 -4.79
C PRO A 113 20.80 -8.21 -4.15
N SER A 114 20.47 -9.09 -3.20
CA SER A 114 21.42 -10.00 -2.55
C SER A 114 20.70 -11.25 -2.02
N ASN A 115 21.47 -12.23 -1.49
CA ASN A 115 20.86 -13.41 -0.88
C ASN A 115 19.89 -13.10 0.28
N LYS A 116 20.10 -11.98 1.00
CA LYS A 116 19.21 -11.53 2.09
C LYS A 116 18.14 -10.55 1.62
N ASN A 117 18.39 -9.87 0.51
CA ASN A 117 17.50 -8.89 -0.12
C ASN A 117 17.18 -9.30 -1.55
N GLN A 118 16.48 -10.42 -1.71
CA GLN A 118 16.18 -11.01 -3.00
C GLN A 118 15.28 -10.10 -3.85
N ARG A 119 15.52 -10.07 -5.18
CA ARG A 119 14.57 -9.49 -6.14
C ARG A 119 13.30 -10.32 -6.14
N ILE A 120 12.13 -9.67 -6.11
CA ILE A 120 10.82 -10.34 -6.13
C ILE A 120 10.04 -9.96 -7.39
N ALA A 121 9.92 -8.67 -7.65
CA ALA A 121 9.33 -8.11 -8.88
C ALA A 121 10.02 -6.77 -9.16
N TYR A 122 10.62 -6.59 -10.33
CA TYR A 122 11.34 -5.37 -10.66
C TYR A 122 10.42 -4.12 -10.57
N PRO A 123 10.80 -3.02 -9.87
CA PRO A 123 12.12 -2.79 -9.26
C PRO A 123 12.27 -3.29 -7.81
N TYR A 124 11.31 -4.01 -7.26
CA TYR A 124 11.25 -4.34 -5.84
C TYR A 124 12.09 -5.53 -5.41
N ASN A 125 12.93 -5.29 -4.41
CA ASN A 125 13.60 -6.30 -3.62
C ASN A 125 12.80 -6.58 -2.34
N LYS A 126 13.19 -7.61 -1.59
CA LYS A 126 12.55 -7.98 -0.32
C LYS A 126 12.41 -6.80 0.67
N LEU A 127 13.41 -5.93 0.77
CA LEU A 127 13.38 -4.77 1.68
C LEU A 127 12.42 -3.64 1.23
N HIS A 128 11.87 -3.71 0.02
CA HIS A 128 10.80 -2.83 -0.42
C HIS A 128 9.40 -3.38 -0.09
N ASN A 129 9.31 -4.59 0.42
CA ASN A 129 8.04 -5.27 0.64
C ASN A 129 7.72 -5.39 2.12
N THR A 130 6.45 -5.46 2.46
CA THR A 130 5.95 -5.71 3.80
C THR A 130 6.63 -6.92 4.45
N SER A 131 7.17 -6.75 5.64
CA SER A 131 7.63 -7.84 6.50
C SER A 131 6.44 -8.43 7.26
N TRP A 132 5.79 -9.42 6.69
CA TRP A 132 4.54 -10.00 7.23
C TRP A 132 4.76 -11.21 8.15
N ASN A 133 5.98 -11.77 8.18
CA ASN A 133 6.33 -12.85 9.09
C ASN A 133 6.78 -12.27 10.43
N VAL A 134 5.82 -11.83 11.22
CA VAL A 134 6.03 -11.12 12.48
C VAL A 134 5.20 -11.75 13.60
N ASN A 135 5.55 -11.43 14.87
CA ASN A 135 4.71 -11.66 16.04
C ASN A 135 4.45 -10.30 16.67
N GLN A 136 3.31 -9.71 16.38
CA GLN A 136 2.94 -8.38 16.88
C GLN A 136 1.48 -8.37 17.29
N ALA A 137 1.15 -7.66 18.36
CA ALA A 137 -0.20 -7.41 18.83
C ALA A 137 -0.38 -5.95 19.23
N SER A 138 -1.58 -5.44 19.10
CA SER A 138 -1.93 -4.08 19.48
C SER A 138 -3.35 -4.02 20.05
N ALA A 139 -3.60 -3.03 20.90
CA ALA A 139 -4.91 -2.83 21.49
C ALA A 139 -5.23 -1.32 21.66
N LEU A 140 -6.49 -0.98 21.48
CA LEU A 140 -7.04 0.35 21.72
C LEU A 140 -8.28 0.26 22.60
N ILE A 141 -8.48 1.25 23.46
CA ILE A 141 -9.76 1.44 24.17
C ILE A 141 -10.48 2.60 23.52
N LEU A 142 -11.68 2.34 23.02
CA LEU A 142 -12.59 3.35 22.48
C LEU A 142 -13.74 3.56 23.45
N THR A 143 -14.00 4.81 23.84
CA THR A 143 -15.08 5.16 24.78
C THR A 143 -15.62 6.55 24.50
N SER A 144 -16.82 6.87 25.02
CA SER A 144 -17.35 8.23 25.02
C SER A 144 -16.69 9.07 26.11
N ASP A 145 -16.69 10.41 25.94
CA ASP A 145 -16.20 11.34 26.96
C ASP A 145 -16.96 11.18 28.28
N GLU A 146 -18.29 10.97 28.24
CA GLU A 146 -19.09 10.70 29.41
C GLU A 146 -18.56 9.52 30.26
N ILE A 147 -18.17 8.43 29.61
CA ILE A 147 -17.59 7.27 30.29
C ILE A 147 -16.17 7.56 30.75
N ALA A 148 -15.39 8.23 29.93
CA ALA A 148 -14.03 8.66 30.30
C ALA A 148 -14.04 9.55 31.56
N ASP A 149 -15.02 10.46 31.68
CA ASP A 149 -15.22 11.31 32.84
C ASP A 149 -15.63 10.49 34.09
N LYS A 150 -16.60 9.58 33.95
CA LYS A 150 -17.01 8.68 35.04
C LYS A 150 -15.83 7.81 35.53
N LEU A 151 -14.96 7.38 34.63
CA LEU A 151 -13.75 6.60 34.95
C LEU A 151 -12.57 7.48 35.40
N LYS A 152 -12.75 8.80 35.44
CA LYS A 152 -11.73 9.80 35.79
C LYS A 152 -10.48 9.70 34.93
N ILE A 153 -10.63 9.37 33.65
CA ILE A 153 -9.51 9.35 32.69
C ILE A 153 -9.11 10.81 32.41
N PRO A 154 -7.86 11.20 32.72
CA PRO A 154 -7.42 12.58 32.51
C PRO A 154 -7.54 13.00 31.04
N PHE A 155 -7.91 14.25 30.78
CA PHE A 155 -8.05 14.76 29.42
C PHE A 155 -6.77 14.63 28.60
N ASN A 156 -5.60 14.83 29.23
CA ASN A 156 -4.31 14.65 28.57
C ASN A 156 -4.00 13.20 28.17
N LYS A 157 -4.81 12.21 28.49
CA LYS A 157 -4.72 10.82 28.04
C LYS A 157 -5.69 10.48 26.91
N ARG A 158 -6.61 11.40 26.57
CA ARG A 158 -7.60 11.19 25.52
C ARG A 158 -7.05 11.68 24.17
N VAL A 159 -7.38 10.99 23.11
CA VAL A 159 -7.12 11.40 21.71
C VAL A 159 -8.35 11.08 20.90
N TYR A 160 -8.70 11.97 19.99
CA TYR A 160 -9.94 11.93 19.26
C TYR A 160 -9.71 11.70 17.76
N PRO A 161 -10.51 10.84 17.11
CA PRO A 161 -10.65 10.92 15.67
C PRO A 161 -11.37 12.22 15.31
N LEU A 162 -10.83 12.96 14.37
CA LEU A 162 -11.38 14.26 13.99
C LEU A 162 -12.13 14.18 12.67
N VAL A 163 -11.47 13.67 11.65
CA VAL A 163 -12.03 13.49 10.30
C VAL A 163 -11.60 12.16 9.75
N SER A 164 -12.48 11.50 8.99
CA SER A 164 -12.10 10.34 8.18
C SER A 164 -12.74 10.36 6.81
N SER A 165 -12.13 9.65 5.88
CA SER A 165 -12.69 9.38 4.56
C SER A 165 -12.27 8.01 4.07
N GLU A 166 -13.11 7.40 3.23
CA GLU A 166 -12.80 6.11 2.64
C GLU A 166 -13.36 5.99 1.22
N THR A 167 -12.80 5.05 0.49
CA THR A 167 -13.31 4.60 -0.80
C THR A 167 -13.09 3.10 -0.93
N ASN A 168 -14.08 2.42 -1.48
CA ASN A 168 -14.09 0.98 -1.75
C ASN A 168 -14.40 0.71 -3.24
N HIS A 169 -13.89 1.57 -4.13
CA HIS A 169 -14.08 1.44 -5.57
C HIS A 169 -13.19 0.32 -6.12
N MET A 170 -13.80 -0.86 -6.30
CA MET A 170 -13.09 -2.10 -6.63
C MET A 170 -13.09 -2.35 -8.13
N ILE A 171 -12.02 -1.90 -8.81
CA ILE A 171 -11.72 -2.25 -10.21
C ILE A 171 -10.33 -2.86 -10.29
N GLY A 172 -10.13 -3.79 -11.24
CA GLY A 172 -8.81 -4.37 -11.51
C GLY A 172 -7.78 -3.27 -11.83
N VAL A 173 -6.52 -3.50 -11.46
CA VAL A 173 -5.47 -2.48 -11.68
C VAL A 173 -5.35 -2.15 -13.17
N ILE A 174 -5.37 -3.16 -14.04
CA ILE A 174 -5.33 -2.97 -15.50
C ILE A 174 -6.49 -2.13 -16.05
N GLN A 175 -7.65 -2.22 -15.43
CA GLN A 175 -8.86 -1.53 -15.89
C GLN A 175 -8.92 -0.05 -15.44
N ARG A 176 -7.98 0.42 -14.64
CA ARG A 176 -7.93 1.83 -14.25
C ARG A 176 -7.54 2.70 -15.44
N PRO A 177 -8.26 3.81 -15.66
CA PRO A 177 -7.88 4.79 -16.69
C PRO A 177 -6.46 5.33 -16.49
N ASP A 178 -6.07 5.59 -15.24
CA ASP A 178 -4.74 6.05 -14.83
C ASP A 178 -4.22 5.21 -13.66
N LEU A 179 -3.14 4.46 -13.89
CA LEU A 179 -2.51 3.63 -12.85
C LEU A 179 -1.92 4.45 -11.70
N THR A 180 -1.55 5.70 -11.99
CA THR A 180 -0.83 6.58 -11.06
C THR A 180 -1.74 7.54 -10.30
N SER A 181 -3.04 7.48 -10.52
CA SER A 181 -3.95 8.48 -9.97
C SER A 181 -5.38 7.96 -9.75
N PRO A 182 -5.59 7.00 -8.85
CA PRO A 182 -6.91 6.45 -8.56
C PRO A 182 -7.89 7.56 -8.14
N VAL A 183 -9.04 7.64 -8.81
CA VAL A 183 -10.05 8.70 -8.55
C VAL A 183 -10.59 8.61 -7.12
N GLY A 184 -10.81 7.41 -6.61
CA GLY A 184 -11.25 7.20 -5.23
C GLY A 184 -10.31 7.81 -4.21
N LEU A 185 -8.98 7.63 -4.39
CA LEU A 185 -7.96 8.25 -3.55
C LEU A 185 -8.04 9.78 -3.58
N LYS A 186 -8.16 10.38 -4.79
CA LYS A 186 -8.28 11.84 -4.93
C LYS A 186 -9.52 12.39 -4.20
N LEU A 187 -10.66 11.74 -4.37
CA LEU A 187 -11.91 12.18 -3.73
C LEU A 187 -11.85 12.05 -2.21
N ALA A 188 -11.35 10.93 -1.70
CA ALA A 188 -11.20 10.70 -0.26
C ALA A 188 -10.24 11.71 0.37
N THR A 189 -9.10 11.96 -0.28
CA THR A 189 -8.11 12.95 0.17
C THR A 189 -8.68 14.36 0.13
N LYS A 190 -9.35 14.73 -0.96
CA LYS A 190 -9.99 16.04 -1.12
C LYS A 190 -10.97 16.31 0.03
N TYR A 191 -11.91 15.38 0.26
CA TYR A 191 -12.88 15.54 1.37
C TYR A 191 -12.18 15.70 2.71
N LEU A 192 -11.18 14.84 3.00
CA LEU A 192 -10.46 14.88 4.28
C LEU A 192 -9.79 16.24 4.51
N ILE A 193 -9.08 16.75 3.51
CA ILE A 193 -8.32 18.01 3.62
C ILE A 193 -9.26 19.22 3.69
N GLU A 194 -10.26 19.31 2.81
CA GLU A 194 -11.23 20.41 2.83
C GLU A 194 -11.99 20.47 4.15
N THR A 195 -12.37 19.32 4.73
CA THR A 195 -13.02 19.28 6.05
C THR A 195 -12.07 19.68 7.16
N ALA A 196 -10.83 19.21 7.15
CA ALA A 196 -9.82 19.61 8.13
C ALA A 196 -9.53 21.12 8.08
N GLU A 197 -9.35 21.68 6.88
CA GLU A 197 -9.11 23.13 6.67
C GLU A 197 -10.28 23.99 7.17
N LYS A 198 -11.52 23.59 6.89
CA LYS A 198 -12.74 24.26 7.41
C LYS A 198 -12.71 24.43 8.92
N HIS A 199 -12.10 23.49 9.63
CA HIS A 199 -12.01 23.50 11.11
C HIS A 199 -10.63 23.92 11.62
N ASN A 200 -9.75 24.48 10.77
CA ASN A 200 -8.38 24.87 11.11
C ASN A 200 -7.53 23.71 11.66
N ILE A 201 -7.80 22.48 11.23
CA ILE A 201 -7.05 21.30 11.59
C ILE A 201 -5.95 21.10 10.55
N LYS A 202 -4.70 21.04 10.98
CA LYS A 202 -3.54 20.83 10.10
C LYS A 202 -2.71 19.66 10.61
N PRO A 203 -2.60 18.56 9.84
CA PRO A 203 -1.70 17.46 10.19
C PRO A 203 -0.24 17.94 10.27
N THR A 204 0.45 17.53 11.32
CA THR A 204 1.86 17.86 11.57
C THR A 204 2.79 16.68 11.37
N PHE A 205 2.25 15.47 11.35
CA PHE A 205 2.99 14.24 11.05
C PHE A 205 2.08 13.18 10.41
N TYR A 206 2.70 12.19 9.80
CA TYR A 206 2.03 11.23 8.93
C TYR A 206 2.44 9.79 9.22
N GLU A 207 1.49 8.87 9.07
CA GLU A 207 1.75 7.45 8.94
C GLU A 207 1.07 6.95 7.66
N LEU A 208 1.81 6.91 6.56
CA LEU A 208 1.29 6.47 5.28
C LEU A 208 1.45 4.95 5.15
N TYR A 209 0.40 4.29 4.67
CA TYR A 209 0.40 2.85 4.46
C TYR A 209 1.49 2.45 3.47
N SER A 210 2.44 1.66 3.92
CA SER A 210 3.73 1.43 3.25
C SER A 210 3.95 -0.03 2.86
N CYS A 211 2.89 -0.69 2.37
CA CYS A 211 3.03 -2.06 1.88
C CYS A 211 4.08 -2.17 0.75
N PHE A 212 4.15 -1.15 -0.10
CA PHE A 212 5.11 -0.96 -1.19
C PHE A 212 5.43 0.53 -1.36
N PRO A 213 6.60 0.89 -1.92
CA PRO A 213 6.99 2.29 -2.10
C PRO A 213 5.96 3.14 -2.85
N VAL A 214 5.40 2.63 -3.95
CA VAL A 214 4.43 3.39 -4.75
C VAL A 214 3.13 3.71 -3.98
N ALA A 215 2.72 2.90 -3.02
CA ALA A 215 1.56 3.23 -2.19
C ALA A 215 1.81 4.52 -1.38
N VAL A 216 3.01 4.65 -0.81
CA VAL A 216 3.41 5.87 -0.08
C VAL A 216 3.51 7.07 -1.02
N GLN A 217 4.04 6.87 -2.25
CA GLN A 217 4.15 7.93 -3.25
C GLN A 217 2.76 8.44 -3.65
N LEU A 218 1.82 7.55 -3.95
CA LEU A 218 0.44 7.91 -4.31
C LEU A 218 -0.28 8.71 -3.21
N PHE A 219 -0.15 8.30 -1.94
CA PHE A 219 -0.69 9.07 -0.82
C PHE A 219 0.03 10.40 -0.65
N SER A 220 1.37 10.43 -0.77
CA SER A 220 2.15 11.67 -0.63
C SER A 220 1.76 12.70 -1.68
N GLU A 221 1.60 12.27 -2.93
CA GLU A 221 1.15 13.12 -4.04
C GLU A 221 -0.29 13.62 -3.80
N ALA A 222 -1.23 12.72 -3.48
CA ALA A 222 -2.62 13.08 -3.26
C ALA A 222 -2.81 14.04 -2.07
N LEU A 223 -1.98 13.93 -1.03
CA LEU A 223 -1.98 14.77 0.18
C LEU A 223 -1.08 16.00 0.06
N ASN A 224 -0.37 16.19 -1.06
CA ASN A 224 0.61 17.25 -1.27
C ASN A 224 1.66 17.33 -0.13
N ILE A 225 2.14 16.18 0.36
CA ILE A 225 3.13 16.15 1.44
C ILE A 225 4.52 16.44 0.88
N PRO A 226 5.21 17.49 1.36
CA PRO A 226 6.56 17.81 0.90
C PRO A 226 7.55 16.66 1.08
N GLU A 227 8.53 16.52 0.18
CA GLU A 227 9.50 15.41 0.18
C GLU A 227 10.29 15.30 1.49
N ASN A 228 10.66 16.43 2.07
CA ASN A 228 11.45 16.52 3.30
C ASN A 228 10.67 16.15 4.57
N ILE A 229 9.37 15.90 4.49
CA ILE A 229 8.55 15.47 5.61
C ILE A 229 8.54 13.94 5.70
N ASP A 230 8.75 13.40 6.89
CA ASP A 230 8.66 11.96 7.13
C ASP A 230 7.26 11.40 6.82
N LYS A 231 7.22 10.29 6.09
CA LYS A 231 5.98 9.63 5.66
C LYS A 231 5.51 8.54 6.63
N THR A 232 6.28 8.29 7.68
CA THR A 232 6.01 7.26 8.68
C THR A 232 6.52 7.68 10.05
N ILE A 233 5.85 7.25 11.08
CA ILE A 233 6.30 7.35 12.49
C ILE A 233 6.70 5.99 13.05
N THR A 234 6.24 4.90 12.41
CA THR A 234 6.56 3.54 12.82
C THR A 234 7.88 3.05 12.23
N GLY A 235 8.28 3.55 11.07
CA GLY A 235 9.34 3.03 10.20
C GLY A 235 8.82 2.17 9.06
N GLY A 236 7.49 2.09 8.90
CA GLY A 236 6.82 1.43 7.80
C GLY A 236 6.82 -0.10 7.83
N MET A 237 5.96 -0.68 7.05
CA MET A 237 5.69 -2.14 7.06
C MET A 237 6.90 -3.02 6.71
N PRO A 238 7.88 -2.60 5.90
CA PRO A 238 9.09 -3.40 5.64
C PRO A 238 9.98 -3.57 6.88
N PHE A 239 10.04 -2.58 7.76
CA PHE A 239 10.95 -2.56 8.92
C PHE A 239 10.19 -2.65 10.24
N ALA A 240 9.19 -1.80 10.46
CA ALA A 240 8.39 -1.87 11.67
C ALA A 240 7.59 -3.18 11.78
N GLY A 241 7.33 -3.83 10.65
CA GLY A 241 6.54 -5.04 10.55
C GLY A 241 5.14 -4.75 9.99
N GLY A 242 4.60 -5.70 9.23
CA GLY A 242 3.27 -5.64 8.64
C GLY A 242 2.43 -6.84 9.05
N PRO A 243 1.85 -6.83 10.25
CA PRO A 243 1.06 -7.95 10.76
C PRO A 243 -0.30 -8.05 10.05
N LEU A 244 -0.29 -8.32 8.74
CA LEU A 244 -1.47 -8.51 7.88
C LEU A 244 -2.59 -7.49 8.16
N ASN A 245 -3.77 -7.96 8.60
CA ASN A 245 -4.93 -7.12 8.84
C ASN A 245 -4.79 -6.20 10.07
N ASN A 246 -3.77 -6.40 10.89
CA ASN A 246 -3.61 -5.69 12.15
C ASN A 246 -2.67 -4.46 12.08
N TYR A 247 -2.03 -4.18 10.92
CA TYR A 247 -1.10 -3.06 10.82
C TYR A 247 -1.74 -1.72 11.17
N MET A 248 -2.95 -1.46 10.70
CA MET A 248 -3.64 -0.19 10.97
C MET A 248 -3.88 0.05 12.45
N LEU A 249 -4.13 -1.02 13.23
CA LEU A 249 -4.29 -0.90 14.68
C LEU A 249 -2.95 -0.55 15.37
N HIS A 250 -1.83 -1.13 14.91
CA HIS A 250 -0.48 -0.78 15.37
C HIS A 250 -0.15 0.67 15.06
N ALA A 251 -0.34 1.08 13.81
CA ALA A 251 -0.05 2.42 13.35
C ALA A 251 -0.89 3.46 14.12
N THR A 252 -2.18 3.18 14.34
CA THR A 252 -3.07 4.03 15.14
C THR A 252 -2.59 4.10 16.59
N ALA A 253 -2.25 2.98 17.22
CA ALA A 253 -1.75 2.98 18.60
C ALA A 253 -0.48 3.83 18.75
N GLN A 254 0.48 3.69 17.83
CA GLN A 254 1.70 4.51 17.80
C GLN A 254 1.37 6.01 17.64
N MET A 255 0.44 6.33 16.74
CA MET A 255 -0.03 7.70 16.53
C MET A 255 -0.64 8.30 17.80
N LEU A 256 -1.53 7.55 18.47
CA LEU A 256 -2.15 8.01 19.72
C LEU A 256 -1.12 8.21 20.84
N MET A 257 -0.11 7.35 20.95
CA MET A 257 0.98 7.53 21.92
C MET A 257 1.73 8.84 21.66
N ARG A 258 2.11 9.11 20.41
CA ARG A 258 2.81 10.34 20.03
C ARG A 258 1.98 11.59 20.32
N ILE A 259 0.69 11.61 20.00
CA ILE A 259 -0.21 12.73 20.30
C ILE A 259 -0.36 12.94 21.82
N ARG A 260 -0.30 11.88 22.63
CA ARG A 260 -0.33 12.01 24.09
C ARG A 260 0.91 12.66 24.66
N GLU A 261 2.06 12.46 24.04
CA GLU A 261 3.32 13.08 24.46
C GLU A 261 3.41 14.55 24.07
N ASN A 262 2.82 14.92 22.93
CA ASN A 262 2.81 16.30 22.44
C ASN A 262 1.39 16.74 22.05
N ASN A 263 0.76 17.51 22.93
CA ASN A 263 -0.64 17.92 22.81
C ASN A 263 -0.95 18.84 21.61
N SER A 264 0.03 19.45 20.98
CA SER A 264 -0.14 20.30 19.80
C SER A 264 -0.07 19.54 18.48
N GLU A 265 0.32 18.27 18.51
CA GLU A 265 0.45 17.46 17.29
C GLU A 265 -0.90 16.91 16.81
N VAL A 266 -1.05 16.90 15.51
CA VAL A 266 -2.17 16.30 14.77
C VAL A 266 -1.60 15.30 13.78
N GLY A 267 -2.07 14.07 13.86
CA GLY A 267 -1.57 12.98 13.01
C GLY A 267 -2.55 12.62 11.91
N LEU A 268 -2.03 12.32 10.71
CA LEU A 268 -2.79 11.75 9.61
C LEU A 268 -2.30 10.34 9.31
N ILE A 269 -3.23 9.40 9.27
CA ILE A 269 -2.96 7.99 8.98
C ILE A 269 -3.72 7.55 7.74
N THR A 270 -3.10 6.69 6.93
CA THR A 270 -3.74 6.09 5.75
C THR A 270 -3.72 4.57 5.79
N GLY A 271 -4.72 3.95 5.19
CA GLY A 271 -4.85 2.50 5.08
C GLY A 271 -5.22 2.08 3.66
N VAL A 272 -4.80 0.87 3.29
CA VAL A 272 -5.09 0.28 1.97
C VAL A 272 -5.55 -1.16 2.15
N SER A 273 -6.46 -1.57 1.28
CA SER A 273 -6.76 -2.98 1.01
C SER A 273 -6.80 -3.22 -0.50
N GLY A 274 -6.37 -4.41 -0.91
CA GLY A 274 -6.15 -4.71 -2.33
C GLY A 274 -4.93 -3.97 -2.90
N MET A 275 -4.92 -3.74 -4.20
CA MET A 275 -3.82 -3.07 -4.92
C MET A 275 -4.16 -1.59 -5.14
N MET A 276 -4.18 -0.80 -4.08
CA MET A 276 -4.72 0.57 -4.08
C MET A 276 -6.18 0.62 -4.61
N THR A 277 -6.97 -0.40 -4.29
CA THR A 277 -8.39 -0.50 -4.67
C THR A 277 -9.30 0.12 -3.61
N LYS A 278 -8.94 -0.08 -2.34
CA LYS A 278 -9.66 0.50 -1.21
C LYS A 278 -8.70 1.34 -0.40
N GLN A 279 -9.08 2.57 -0.11
CA GLN A 279 -8.28 3.49 0.70
C GLN A 279 -9.12 4.02 1.85
N ALA A 280 -8.47 4.21 3.00
CA ALA A 280 -9.05 4.90 4.14
C ALA A 280 -8.03 5.90 4.70
N LEU A 281 -8.51 7.05 5.14
CA LEU A 281 -7.69 8.11 5.71
C LEU A 281 -8.37 8.61 6.99
N ALA A 282 -7.59 8.93 8.01
CA ALA A 282 -8.11 9.53 9.23
C ALA A 282 -7.13 10.55 9.82
N ILE A 283 -7.69 11.60 10.41
CA ILE A 283 -6.95 12.60 11.18
C ILE A 283 -7.29 12.43 12.65
N TRP A 284 -6.25 12.41 13.48
CA TRP A 284 -6.33 12.26 14.92
C TRP A 284 -5.69 13.46 15.63
N GLY A 285 -6.30 13.90 16.74
CA GLY A 285 -5.78 15.02 17.51
C GLY A 285 -6.26 15.04 18.95
N LYS A 286 -5.81 16.04 19.69
CA LYS A 286 -6.08 16.20 21.12
C LYS A 286 -7.39 16.91 21.42
N ASN A 287 -7.76 17.87 20.59
CA ASN A 287 -8.91 18.71 20.80
C ASN A 287 -10.04 18.32 19.85
N PRO A 288 -11.18 17.87 20.38
CA PRO A 288 -12.38 17.68 19.56
C PRO A 288 -13.00 19.07 19.29
N ALA A 289 -12.35 19.86 18.43
CA ALA A 289 -12.83 21.19 18.04
C ALA A 289 -14.16 21.14 17.27
N MET A 290 -14.61 19.94 16.91
CA MET A 290 -15.79 19.65 16.12
C MET A 290 -16.29 18.24 16.42
N ASP A 291 -17.51 17.93 16.03
CA ASP A 291 -17.99 16.57 15.98
C ASP A 291 -17.21 15.77 14.90
N PHE A 292 -17.04 14.48 15.12
CA PHE A 292 -16.37 13.61 14.16
C PHE A 292 -17.13 13.60 12.84
N GLU A 293 -16.46 14.01 11.76
CA GLU A 293 -17.00 13.96 10.39
C GLU A 293 -16.36 12.82 9.59
N SER A 294 -17.17 12.07 8.85
CA SER A 294 -16.68 10.99 7.99
C SER A 294 -17.44 10.93 6.68
N LYS A 295 -16.77 10.46 5.61
CA LYS A 295 -17.39 10.26 4.30
C LYS A 295 -16.83 9.04 3.56
N ASP A 296 -17.75 8.20 3.08
CA ASP A 296 -17.48 7.20 2.06
C ASP A 296 -17.76 7.81 0.68
N VAL A 297 -16.71 7.92 -0.13
CA VAL A 297 -16.77 8.51 -1.49
C VAL A 297 -16.87 7.46 -2.60
N THR A 298 -17.12 6.20 -2.25
CA THR A 298 -17.16 5.09 -3.21
C THR A 298 -18.12 5.35 -4.37
N LYS A 299 -19.35 5.78 -4.09
CA LYS A 299 -20.35 6.04 -5.14
C LYS A 299 -19.98 7.18 -6.07
N GLU A 300 -19.25 8.19 -5.58
CA GLU A 300 -18.73 9.26 -6.41
C GLU A 300 -17.58 8.76 -7.29
N ALA A 301 -16.69 7.94 -6.73
CA ALA A 301 -15.60 7.32 -7.48
C ALA A 301 -16.11 6.41 -8.60
N GLU A 302 -17.06 5.53 -8.31
CA GLU A 302 -17.71 4.63 -9.29
C GLU A 302 -18.31 5.37 -10.50
N LYS A 303 -18.83 6.57 -10.28
CA LYS A 303 -19.40 7.39 -11.37
C LYS A 303 -18.34 8.07 -12.24
N LEU A 304 -17.20 8.41 -11.65
CA LEU A 304 -16.15 9.21 -12.31
C LEU A 304 -15.05 8.33 -12.92
N GLU A 305 -14.85 7.12 -12.42
CA GLU A 305 -13.83 6.18 -12.89
C GLU A 305 -14.49 4.87 -13.34
N LEU A 306 -14.91 4.85 -14.61
CA LEU A 306 -15.42 3.63 -15.22
C LEU A 306 -14.28 2.69 -15.59
N PRO A 307 -14.43 1.36 -15.41
CA PRO A 307 -13.43 0.40 -15.83
C PRO A 307 -13.17 0.47 -17.34
N VAL A 308 -11.90 0.57 -17.72
CA VAL A 308 -11.50 0.46 -19.14
C VAL A 308 -11.72 -0.98 -19.59
N PRO A 309 -12.41 -1.23 -20.72
CA PRO A 309 -12.66 -2.60 -21.19
C PRO A 309 -11.37 -3.35 -21.53
N MET A 310 -11.39 -4.67 -21.33
CA MET A 310 -10.35 -5.55 -21.82
C MET A 310 -10.43 -5.68 -23.34
N SER A 311 -9.28 -5.75 -24.00
CA SER A 311 -9.20 -5.94 -25.46
C SER A 311 -9.76 -7.30 -25.88
N LYS A 312 -10.48 -7.32 -26.99
CA LYS A 312 -10.96 -8.55 -27.64
C LYS A 312 -10.09 -8.96 -28.84
N LEU A 313 -9.04 -8.19 -29.12
CA LEU A 313 -8.13 -8.47 -30.23
C LEU A 313 -7.22 -9.65 -29.86
N SER A 314 -7.13 -10.65 -30.73
CA SER A 314 -6.21 -11.77 -30.58
C SER A 314 -4.76 -11.43 -30.96
N SER A 315 -4.58 -10.40 -31.81
CA SER A 315 -3.24 -9.95 -32.25
C SER A 315 -3.31 -8.50 -32.72
N GLY A 316 -2.18 -7.81 -32.69
CA GLY A 316 -2.07 -6.42 -33.12
C GLY A 316 -0.91 -5.69 -32.48
N GLU A 317 -1.00 -4.37 -32.48
CA GLU A 317 -0.10 -3.46 -31.79
C GLU A 317 -0.79 -2.84 -30.57
N GLY A 318 -0.01 -2.52 -29.57
CA GLY A 318 -0.45 -1.76 -28.40
C GLY A 318 0.64 -0.81 -27.92
N LYS A 319 0.37 -0.09 -26.83
CA LYS A 319 1.30 0.78 -26.13
C LYS A 319 1.42 0.33 -24.68
N VAL A 320 2.63 0.14 -24.19
CA VAL A 320 2.88 -0.25 -22.79
C VAL A 320 2.51 0.90 -21.85
N ILE A 321 1.71 0.60 -20.82
CA ILE A 321 1.31 1.57 -19.77
C ILE A 321 1.92 1.24 -18.41
N GLY A 322 2.48 0.03 -18.25
CA GLY A 322 3.21 -0.41 -17.06
C GLY A 322 3.81 -1.79 -17.29
N CYS A 323 4.91 -2.10 -16.61
CA CYS A 323 5.58 -3.38 -16.76
C CYS A 323 6.35 -3.79 -15.51
N THR A 324 6.64 -5.09 -15.41
CA THR A 324 7.52 -5.66 -14.38
C THR A 324 8.17 -6.94 -14.85
N ALA A 325 9.28 -7.31 -14.23
CA ALA A 325 9.88 -8.64 -14.31
C ALA A 325 9.72 -9.36 -12.97
N LEU A 326 9.10 -10.53 -12.99
CA LEU A 326 8.88 -11.39 -11.82
C LEU A 326 10.06 -12.33 -11.60
N TYR A 327 10.31 -12.66 -10.34
CA TYR A 327 11.41 -13.52 -9.91
C TYR A 327 10.91 -14.67 -9.05
N GLU A 328 11.48 -15.85 -9.29
CA GLU A 328 11.32 -17.03 -8.45
C GLU A 328 12.68 -17.49 -7.97
N LYS A 329 12.87 -17.57 -6.64
CA LYS A 329 14.14 -17.99 -6.03
C LYS A 329 15.37 -17.25 -6.59
N ASN A 330 15.26 -15.94 -6.76
CA ASN A 330 16.28 -15.05 -7.37
C ASN A 330 16.52 -15.24 -8.87
N MET A 331 15.77 -16.08 -9.55
CA MET A 331 15.86 -16.26 -10.99
C MET A 331 14.74 -15.49 -11.69
N PRO A 332 15.04 -14.71 -12.72
CA PRO A 332 14.00 -14.07 -13.52
C PRO A 332 13.10 -15.12 -14.13
N SER A 333 11.80 -14.99 -13.98
CA SER A 333 10.83 -16.01 -14.41
C SER A 333 9.93 -15.53 -15.54
N LYS A 334 9.47 -14.29 -15.49
CA LYS A 334 8.48 -13.79 -16.44
C LYS A 334 8.47 -12.25 -16.47
N ALA A 335 8.42 -11.67 -17.67
CA ALA A 335 8.05 -10.28 -17.87
C ALA A 335 6.53 -10.16 -18.02
N VAL A 336 5.94 -9.11 -17.43
CA VAL A 336 4.50 -8.80 -17.52
C VAL A 336 4.36 -7.35 -17.98
N PHE A 337 3.51 -7.13 -18.98
CA PHE A 337 3.20 -5.82 -19.53
C PHE A 337 1.70 -5.55 -19.44
N TYR A 338 1.35 -4.41 -18.92
CA TYR A 338 0.04 -3.81 -19.11
C TYR A 338 0.12 -2.86 -20.31
N ALA A 339 -0.80 -3.01 -21.25
CA ALA A 339 -0.79 -2.22 -22.47
C ALA A 339 -2.20 -1.78 -22.87
N GLU A 340 -2.26 -0.82 -23.77
CA GLU A 340 -3.46 -0.39 -24.48
C GLU A 340 -3.38 -0.78 -25.94
N ASP A 341 -4.45 -1.33 -26.51
CA ASP A 341 -4.56 -1.53 -27.96
C ASP A 341 -4.89 -0.21 -28.69
N SER A 342 -5.00 -0.28 -30.02
CA SER A 342 -5.33 0.88 -30.85
C SER A 342 -6.70 1.50 -30.58
N GLN A 343 -7.57 0.83 -29.84
CA GLN A 343 -8.90 1.30 -29.43
C GLN A 343 -8.92 1.85 -27.99
N GLY A 344 -7.78 1.80 -27.29
CA GLY A 344 -7.66 2.17 -25.89
C GLY A 344 -8.13 1.10 -24.91
N HIS A 345 -8.38 -0.14 -25.37
CA HIS A 345 -8.73 -1.25 -24.50
C HIS A 345 -7.48 -1.88 -23.88
N ARG A 346 -7.65 -2.53 -22.75
CA ARG A 346 -6.56 -3.04 -21.93
C ARG A 346 -6.11 -4.44 -22.32
N LEU A 347 -4.80 -4.65 -22.22
CA LEU A 347 -4.11 -5.91 -22.51
C LEU A 347 -3.18 -6.28 -21.36
N VAL A 348 -3.18 -7.55 -20.97
CA VAL A 348 -2.16 -8.14 -20.10
C VAL A 348 -1.35 -9.12 -20.94
N LEU A 349 -0.06 -8.83 -21.14
CA LEU A 349 0.82 -9.61 -21.99
C LEU A 349 1.99 -10.14 -21.17
N THR A 350 2.45 -11.33 -21.47
CA THR A 350 3.54 -11.98 -20.75
C THR A 350 4.60 -12.55 -21.69
N SER A 351 5.87 -12.57 -21.22
CA SER A 351 6.98 -13.23 -21.90
C SER A 351 7.88 -13.96 -20.92
N THR A 352 8.30 -15.15 -21.27
CA THR A 352 9.32 -15.94 -20.53
C THR A 352 10.68 -15.90 -21.21
N MET A 353 10.84 -15.13 -22.28
CA MET A 353 12.10 -14.95 -23.01
C MET A 353 13.09 -14.16 -22.16
N SER A 354 14.28 -14.71 -21.93
CA SER A 354 15.26 -14.10 -21.02
C SER A 354 15.75 -12.72 -21.49
N GLU A 355 15.83 -12.48 -22.78
CA GLU A 355 16.17 -11.19 -23.35
C GLU A 355 15.10 -10.12 -23.03
N ILE A 356 13.82 -10.47 -23.10
CA ILE A 356 12.72 -9.54 -22.79
C ILE A 356 12.66 -9.23 -21.30
N ILE A 357 12.89 -10.23 -20.45
CA ILE A 357 12.97 -10.00 -19.00
C ILE A 357 14.12 -9.04 -18.67
N LYS A 358 15.29 -9.22 -19.28
CA LYS A 358 16.45 -8.32 -19.12
C LYS A 358 16.17 -6.92 -19.66
N GLN A 359 15.46 -6.81 -20.79
CA GLN A 359 15.10 -5.53 -21.37
C GLN A 359 14.23 -4.69 -20.42
N VAL A 360 13.23 -5.30 -19.74
CA VAL A 360 12.41 -4.62 -18.73
C VAL A 360 13.25 -4.01 -17.60
N GLU A 361 14.41 -4.59 -17.30
CA GLU A 361 15.31 -4.10 -16.24
C GLU A 361 16.38 -3.12 -16.73
N ALA A 362 16.65 -3.11 -18.03
CA ALA A 362 17.72 -2.32 -18.62
C ALA A 362 17.23 -1.06 -19.33
N GLU A 363 15.98 -1.03 -19.77
CA GLU A 363 15.43 0.00 -20.64
C GLU A 363 14.05 0.45 -20.17
N GLU A 364 13.67 1.70 -20.51
CA GLU A 364 12.32 2.19 -20.28
C GLU A 364 11.37 1.55 -21.29
N CYS A 365 10.47 0.70 -20.78
CA CYS A 365 9.47 0.03 -21.61
C CYS A 365 8.12 0.74 -21.63
N VAL A 366 7.79 1.55 -20.62
CA VAL A 366 6.52 2.28 -20.59
C VAL A 366 6.51 3.33 -21.68
N GLY A 367 5.43 3.37 -22.43
CA GLY A 367 5.29 4.28 -23.58
C GLY A 367 5.73 3.66 -24.92
N LEU A 368 6.48 2.54 -24.91
CA LEU A 368 6.88 1.85 -26.15
C LEU A 368 5.71 1.14 -26.82
N LYS A 369 5.82 0.95 -28.13
CA LYS A 369 4.92 0.07 -28.87
C LYS A 369 5.22 -1.39 -28.51
N ILE A 370 4.20 -2.20 -28.51
CA ILE A 370 4.28 -3.64 -28.23
C ILE A 370 3.45 -4.40 -29.28
N ASN A 371 4.02 -5.43 -29.84
CA ASN A 371 3.30 -6.34 -30.74
C ASN A 371 2.87 -7.59 -29.98
N PHE A 372 1.65 -8.06 -30.23
CA PHE A 372 1.10 -9.23 -29.60
C PHE A 372 0.38 -10.14 -30.60
N SER A 373 0.38 -11.44 -30.29
CA SER A 373 -0.36 -12.45 -31.06
C SER A 373 -0.85 -13.54 -30.11
N ASN A 374 -2.10 -13.95 -30.25
CA ASN A 374 -2.79 -14.91 -29.38
C ASN A 374 -2.68 -14.54 -27.89
N ASN A 375 -2.86 -13.27 -27.57
CA ASN A 375 -2.75 -12.66 -26.23
C ASN A 375 -1.37 -12.88 -25.59
N ARG A 376 -0.33 -13.09 -26.39
CA ARG A 376 1.06 -13.21 -25.94
C ARG A 376 1.91 -12.10 -26.53
N PHE A 377 2.93 -11.74 -25.77
CA PHE A 377 3.97 -10.84 -26.23
C PHE A 377 4.67 -11.41 -27.47
N VAL A 378 4.96 -10.55 -28.45
CA VAL A 378 5.76 -10.88 -29.64
C VAL A 378 7.05 -10.06 -29.64
N SER A 379 6.95 -8.71 -29.59
CA SER A 379 8.13 -7.84 -29.57
C SER A 379 7.80 -6.48 -28.97
N LEU A 380 8.82 -5.79 -28.45
CA LEU A 380 8.80 -4.34 -28.24
C LEU A 380 9.29 -3.68 -29.55
N GLY A 381 8.58 -2.63 -29.94
CA GLY A 381 8.86 -1.87 -31.15
C GLY A 381 9.87 -0.76 -30.93
#